data_aba035be122f07a9f87b1dad40d373d3
#
_entry.id   aba035be122f07a9f87b1dad40d373d3
#
_cell.length_a   1.000
_cell.length_b   1.000
_cell.length_c   1.000
_cell.angle_alpha   90.00
_cell.angle_beta   90.00
_cell.angle_gamma   90.00
#
_symmetry.space_group_name_H-M   'P 1'
#
loop_
_entity.id
_entity.type
_entity.pdbx_description
1 polymer ?
#
loop_
_entity_poly.entity_id
_entity_poly.type
_entity_poly.pdbx_seq_one_letter_code
_entity_poly.pdbx_strand_id
1 'polypeptide(L)'
;HVASVMDRLLSQAEERFGIRRQEIAPQTVFVSHETYTPARGGSAAAEIASLRQSFGEAANRVVIANTKGFTGHSMGVGIEDVVAVKALEHGIVPPIANYDDDFEPDPDLGDLNLSRGGQYPVQYALRLGAGFGSQIAMTLTRQIAGVGERIDRTVHNRWVADVAGYD
;
A
#
# COMPACT_ATOMS: atom_id res chain seq x y z
N HIS A 1 -17.06 -1.36 8.16
CA HIS A 1 -16.55 -2.69 7.79
C HIS A 1 -15.05 -2.64 7.46
N VAL A 2 -14.62 -1.73 6.55
CA VAL A 2 -13.19 -1.53 6.22
C VAL A 2 -12.39 -1.20 7.47
N ALA A 3 -12.86 -0.25 8.28
CA ALA A 3 -12.21 0.16 9.52
C ALA A 3 -12.02 -1.00 10.52
N SER A 4 -13.01 -1.88 10.65
CA SER A 4 -12.92 -3.05 11.55
C SER A 4 -11.86 -4.07 11.07
N VAL A 5 -11.70 -4.24 9.77
CA VAL A 5 -10.66 -5.12 9.21
C VAL A 5 -9.28 -4.51 9.41
N MET A 6 -9.14 -3.22 9.13
CA MET A 6 -7.89 -2.46 9.32
C MET A 6 -7.45 -2.47 10.79
N ASP A 7 -8.36 -2.15 11.70
CA ASP A 7 -8.07 -2.11 13.13
C ASP A 7 -7.64 -3.48 13.66
N ARG A 8 -8.34 -4.55 13.26
CA ARG A 8 -7.96 -5.93 13.65
C ARG A 8 -6.57 -6.30 13.15
N LEU A 9 -6.26 -6.00 11.88
CA LEU A 9 -4.95 -6.28 11.30
C LEU A 9 -3.84 -5.55 12.06
N LEU A 10 -4.03 -4.26 12.32
CA LEU A 10 -3.05 -3.44 13.04
C LEU A 10 -2.89 -3.91 14.48
N SER A 11 -3.99 -4.22 15.19
CA SER A 11 -3.92 -4.74 16.57
C SER A 11 -3.18 -6.07 16.66
N GLN A 12 -3.42 -6.99 15.72
CA GLN A 12 -2.67 -8.24 15.65
C GLN A 12 -1.19 -8.03 15.34
N ALA A 13 -0.87 -7.05 14.49
CA ALA A 13 0.52 -6.71 14.19
C ALA A 13 1.23 -6.08 15.41
N GLU A 14 0.54 -5.20 16.15
CA GLU A 14 1.04 -4.61 17.38
C GLU A 14 1.33 -5.67 18.45
N GLU A 15 0.39 -6.57 18.67
CA GLU A 15 0.52 -7.66 19.63
C GLU A 15 1.65 -8.63 19.27
N ARG A 16 1.71 -9.02 17.99
CA ARG A 16 2.62 -10.07 17.53
C ARG A 16 4.05 -9.59 17.29
N PHE A 17 4.22 -8.35 16.85
CA PHE A 17 5.51 -7.83 16.41
C PHE A 17 6.02 -6.64 17.23
N GLY A 18 5.29 -6.21 18.25
CA GLY A 18 5.70 -5.12 19.15
C GLY A 18 5.80 -3.76 18.45
N ILE A 19 5.10 -3.56 17.34
CA ILE A 19 5.03 -2.26 16.66
C ILE A 19 3.91 -1.41 17.27
N ARG A 20 3.93 -0.12 17.01
CA ARG A 20 2.84 0.80 17.37
C ARG A 20 2.39 1.55 16.13
N ARG A 21 1.10 1.49 15.82
CA ARG A 21 0.56 2.09 14.58
C ARG A 21 0.87 3.57 14.45
N GLN A 22 0.83 4.34 15.53
CA GLN A 22 1.15 5.77 15.49
C GLN A 22 2.63 6.03 15.19
N GLU A 23 3.53 5.15 15.62
CA GLU A 23 4.97 5.27 15.38
C GLU A 23 5.34 4.89 13.94
N ILE A 24 4.66 3.89 13.37
CA ILE A 24 4.91 3.46 12.00
C ILE A 24 4.20 4.32 10.94
N ALA A 25 3.19 5.10 11.31
CA ALA A 25 2.40 5.91 10.38
C ALA A 25 3.25 6.75 9.40
N PRO A 26 4.30 7.50 9.83
CA PRO A 26 5.12 8.29 8.91
C PRO A 26 6.02 7.45 7.99
N GLN A 27 6.10 6.16 8.24
CA GLN A 27 6.89 5.20 7.45
C GLN A 27 5.98 4.21 6.72
N THR A 28 4.68 4.49 6.66
CA THR A 28 3.69 3.61 6.04
C THR A 28 3.17 4.22 4.75
N VAL A 29 3.20 3.45 3.68
CA VAL A 29 2.41 3.70 2.48
C VAL A 29 1.11 2.89 2.55
N PHE A 30 -0.01 3.57 2.36
CA PHE A 30 -1.31 2.93 2.17
C PHE A 30 -1.59 2.83 0.67
N VAL A 31 -1.68 1.60 0.16
CA VAL A 31 -2.05 1.34 -1.23
C VAL A 31 -3.56 1.19 -1.30
N SER A 32 -4.20 2.23 -1.81
CA SER A 32 -5.65 2.41 -1.88
C SER A 32 -6.30 1.48 -2.90
N HIS A 33 -7.50 1.04 -2.60
CA HIS A 33 -8.36 0.30 -3.53
C HIS A 33 -9.23 1.20 -4.40
N GLU A 34 -9.21 2.52 -4.23
CA GLU A 34 -10.06 3.41 -5.03
C GLU A 34 -9.93 3.13 -6.53
N THR A 35 -11.08 2.97 -7.20
CA THR A 35 -11.17 2.41 -8.55
C THR A 35 -11.42 3.44 -9.64
N TYR A 36 -11.55 4.71 -9.27
CA TYR A 36 -11.92 5.80 -10.20
C TYR A 36 -13.25 5.57 -10.93
N THR A 37 -14.12 4.75 -10.36
CA THR A 37 -15.45 4.53 -10.92
C THR A 37 -16.41 5.63 -10.47
N PRO A 38 -17.41 6.02 -11.27
CA PRO A 38 -18.33 7.13 -10.95
C PRO A 38 -19.36 6.78 -9.88
N ALA A 39 -19.08 5.80 -9.02
CA ALA A 39 -19.95 5.46 -7.90
C ALA A 39 -19.92 6.57 -6.84
N ARG A 40 -21.09 7.05 -6.43
CA ARG A 40 -21.18 8.03 -5.33
C ARG A 40 -20.56 7.46 -4.07
N GLY A 41 -19.64 8.23 -3.50
CA GLY A 41 -19.02 7.88 -2.24
C GLY A 41 -17.95 6.80 -2.32
N GLY A 42 -17.53 6.35 -3.47
CA GLY A 42 -16.41 5.46 -3.74
C GLY A 42 -15.80 4.69 -2.55
N SER A 43 -14.76 3.96 -2.73
CA SER A 43 -14.01 3.37 -1.61
C SER A 43 -13.21 4.42 -0.83
N ALA A 44 -12.83 5.53 -1.47
CA ALA A 44 -11.96 6.56 -0.90
C ALA A 44 -12.45 7.09 0.46
N ALA A 45 -13.70 7.50 0.57
CA ALA A 45 -14.25 8.01 1.83
C ALA A 45 -14.18 6.96 2.96
N ALA A 46 -14.50 5.72 2.66
CA ALA A 46 -14.42 4.62 3.63
C ALA A 46 -12.97 4.29 4.03
N GLU A 47 -12.05 4.37 3.08
CA GLU A 47 -10.61 4.15 3.31
C GLU A 47 -10.03 5.24 4.21
N ILE A 48 -10.30 6.52 3.89
CA ILE A 48 -9.84 7.66 4.69
C ILE A 48 -10.44 7.64 6.10
N ALA A 49 -11.74 7.37 6.23
CA ALA A 49 -12.37 7.22 7.53
C ALA A 49 -11.71 6.08 8.33
N SER A 50 -11.35 4.98 7.67
CA SER A 50 -10.68 3.84 8.31
C SER A 50 -9.26 4.18 8.76
N LEU A 51 -8.50 4.91 7.95
CA LEU A 51 -7.17 5.41 8.31
C LEU A 51 -7.24 6.32 9.54
N ARG A 52 -8.18 7.29 9.54
CA ARG A 52 -8.36 8.21 10.67
C ARG A 52 -8.78 7.49 11.94
N GLN A 53 -9.72 6.54 11.84
CA GLN A 53 -10.14 5.74 12.98
C GLN A 53 -9.00 4.90 13.54
N SER A 54 -8.17 4.30 12.68
CA SER A 54 -7.10 3.39 13.10
C SER A 54 -5.85 4.10 13.58
N PHE A 55 -5.41 5.17 12.90
CA PHE A 55 -4.17 5.88 13.21
C PHE A 55 -4.36 7.17 14.02
N GLY A 56 -5.61 7.62 14.20
CA GLY A 56 -5.90 8.86 14.92
C GLY A 56 -5.23 10.08 14.26
N GLU A 57 -4.61 10.93 15.06
CA GLU A 57 -3.89 12.13 14.59
C GLU A 57 -2.69 11.81 13.67
N ALA A 58 -2.18 10.57 13.71
CA ALA A 58 -1.09 10.16 12.85
C ALA A 58 -1.55 9.75 11.44
N ALA A 59 -2.85 9.70 11.16
CA ALA A 59 -3.39 9.27 9.87
C ALA A 59 -2.90 10.12 8.69
N ASN A 60 -2.77 11.43 8.89
CA ASN A 60 -2.27 12.36 7.86
C ASN A 60 -0.76 12.19 7.56
N ARG A 61 -0.06 11.37 8.30
CA ARG A 61 1.36 11.03 8.07
C ARG A 61 1.53 9.77 7.23
N VAL A 62 0.46 8.98 7.07
CA VAL A 62 0.45 7.81 6.17
C VAL A 62 0.40 8.30 4.73
N VAL A 63 1.37 7.88 3.91
CA VAL A 63 1.39 8.22 2.48
C VAL A 63 0.36 7.37 1.76
N ILE A 64 -0.53 8.01 1.01
CA ILE A 64 -1.56 7.34 0.23
C ILE A 64 -1.10 7.26 -1.23
N ALA A 65 -1.04 6.05 -1.77
CA ALA A 65 -0.76 5.78 -3.17
C ALA A 65 -1.92 5.02 -3.82
N ASN A 66 -2.10 5.23 -5.10
CA ASN A 66 -3.06 4.48 -5.91
C ASN A 66 -2.50 4.26 -7.30
N THR A 67 -2.43 3.01 -7.73
CA THR A 67 -1.86 2.63 -9.04
C THR A 67 -2.92 2.35 -10.09
N LYS A 68 -4.21 2.29 -9.72
CA LYS A 68 -5.28 1.92 -10.65
C LYS A 68 -5.51 2.92 -11.78
N GLY A 69 -5.14 4.18 -11.59
CA GLY A 69 -5.11 5.15 -12.68
C GLY A 69 -4.14 4.80 -13.81
N PHE A 70 -3.11 3.98 -13.53
CA PHE A 70 -2.14 3.49 -14.52
C PHE A 70 -2.46 2.08 -15.02
N THR A 71 -2.92 1.21 -14.11
CA THR A 71 -3.05 -0.24 -14.39
C THR A 71 -4.47 -0.68 -14.71
N GLY A 72 -5.46 0.16 -14.46
CA GLY A 72 -6.87 -0.19 -14.55
C GLY A 72 -7.36 -1.00 -13.34
N HIS A 73 -8.68 -1.13 -13.24
CA HIS A 73 -9.32 -1.74 -12.08
C HIS A 73 -9.12 -3.26 -11.99
N SER A 74 -9.30 -3.97 -13.09
CA SER A 74 -9.37 -5.44 -13.09
C SER A 74 -8.03 -6.15 -12.86
N MET A 75 -6.92 -5.47 -13.10
CA MET A 75 -5.57 -6.03 -12.96
C MET A 75 -4.90 -5.68 -11.63
N GLY A 76 -5.62 -4.96 -10.75
CA GLY A 76 -5.00 -4.24 -9.63
C GLY A 76 -4.32 -5.11 -8.59
N VAL A 77 -4.93 -6.23 -8.20
CA VAL A 77 -4.54 -6.91 -6.94
C VAL A 77 -3.08 -7.37 -6.94
N GLY A 78 -2.64 -8.11 -7.93
CA GLY A 78 -1.27 -8.62 -8.00
C GLY A 78 -0.24 -7.50 -8.26
N ILE A 79 -0.58 -6.55 -9.14
CA ILE A 79 0.30 -5.42 -9.47
C ILE A 79 0.47 -4.51 -8.25
N GLU A 80 -0.59 -4.26 -7.50
CA GLU A 80 -0.52 -3.44 -6.27
C GLU A 80 0.40 -4.05 -5.22
N ASP A 81 0.39 -5.38 -5.05
CA ASP A 81 1.31 -6.05 -4.15
C ASP A 81 2.77 -5.91 -4.60
N VAL A 82 3.03 -6.05 -5.91
CA VAL A 82 4.37 -5.84 -6.47
C VAL A 82 4.83 -4.39 -6.28
N VAL A 83 3.97 -3.42 -6.55
CA VAL A 83 4.28 -1.99 -6.35
C VAL A 83 4.55 -1.70 -4.88
N ALA A 84 3.75 -2.24 -3.96
CA ALA A 84 3.96 -2.09 -2.52
C ALA A 84 5.34 -2.63 -2.09
N VAL A 85 5.69 -3.84 -2.51
CA VAL A 85 7.00 -4.44 -2.22
C VAL A 85 8.15 -3.61 -2.82
N LYS A 86 8.00 -3.17 -4.07
CA LYS A 86 9.02 -2.33 -4.72
C LYS A 86 9.15 -0.94 -4.10
N ALA A 87 8.05 -0.36 -3.64
CA ALA A 87 8.10 0.89 -2.89
C ALA A 87 8.90 0.74 -1.59
N LEU A 88 8.73 -0.37 -0.87
CA LEU A 88 9.52 -0.67 0.32
C LEU A 88 11.00 -0.93 -0.01
N GLU A 89 11.27 -1.65 -1.10
CA GLU A 89 12.64 -1.99 -1.51
C GLU A 89 13.47 -0.76 -1.89
N HIS A 90 12.86 0.20 -2.59
CA HIS A 90 13.55 1.35 -3.15
C HIS A 90 13.29 2.67 -2.43
N GLY A 91 12.34 2.71 -1.50
CA GLY A 91 11.88 3.96 -0.88
C GLY A 91 11.17 4.91 -1.86
N ILE A 92 10.72 4.40 -3.00
CA ILE A 92 10.05 5.19 -4.04
C ILE A 92 8.58 4.81 -4.09
N VAL A 93 7.72 5.80 -3.87
CA VAL A 93 6.26 5.62 -3.99
C VAL A 93 5.81 6.27 -5.31
N PRO A 94 5.05 5.57 -6.16
CA PRO A 94 4.56 6.16 -7.40
C PRO A 94 3.57 7.29 -7.12
N PRO A 95 3.45 8.27 -8.04
CA PRO A 95 2.42 9.30 -7.91
C PRO A 95 1.03 8.70 -8.12
N ILE A 96 0.01 9.42 -7.66
CA ILE A 96 -1.36 9.14 -8.07
C ILE A 96 -1.55 9.70 -9.48
N ALA A 97 -2.15 8.90 -10.39
CA ALA A 97 -2.37 9.31 -11.76
C ALA A 97 -3.23 10.57 -11.84
N ASN A 98 -2.85 11.49 -12.70
CA ASN A 98 -3.53 12.77 -12.91
C ASN A 98 -3.63 13.67 -11.66
N TYR A 99 -2.79 13.42 -10.67
CA TYR A 99 -2.66 14.28 -9.49
C TYR A 99 -1.47 15.22 -9.69
N ASP A 100 -1.75 16.42 -10.12
CA ASP A 100 -0.79 17.51 -10.36
C ASP A 100 -1.12 18.74 -9.50
N ASP A 101 -0.41 19.83 -9.73
CA ASP A 101 -0.55 21.06 -8.93
C ASP A 101 -1.87 21.80 -9.20
N ASP A 102 -2.54 21.50 -10.31
CA ASP A 102 -3.82 22.10 -10.68
C ASP A 102 -5.01 21.32 -10.10
N PHE A 103 -4.74 20.16 -9.46
CA PHE A 103 -5.76 19.28 -8.90
C PHE A 103 -5.81 19.37 -7.37
N GLU A 104 -6.91 19.85 -6.85
CA GLU A 104 -7.19 19.85 -5.41
C GLU A 104 -7.95 18.59 -5.01
N PRO A 105 -7.52 17.88 -3.96
CA PRO A 105 -8.30 16.80 -3.38
C PRO A 105 -9.68 17.30 -2.91
N ASP A 106 -10.65 16.38 -2.89
CA ASP A 106 -11.97 16.66 -2.36
C ASP A 106 -11.86 17.20 -0.92
N PRO A 107 -12.30 18.46 -0.66
CA PRO A 107 -12.16 19.08 0.66
C PRO A 107 -12.90 18.33 1.76
N ASP A 108 -13.93 17.57 1.44
CA ASP A 108 -14.67 16.75 2.40
C ASP A 108 -13.81 15.59 2.96
N LEU A 109 -12.74 15.21 2.26
CA LEU A 109 -11.78 14.21 2.73
C LEU A 109 -10.73 14.78 3.70
N GLY A 110 -10.63 16.13 3.80
CA GLY A 110 -9.69 16.83 4.68
C GLY A 110 -8.22 16.62 4.30
N ASP A 111 -7.33 16.92 5.22
CA ASP A 111 -5.88 16.82 4.99
C ASP A 111 -5.47 15.38 4.72
N LEU A 112 -4.84 15.17 3.57
CA LEU A 112 -4.35 13.88 3.10
C LEU A 112 -2.89 14.00 2.68
N ASN A 113 -2.11 12.95 2.92
CA ASN A 113 -0.75 12.82 2.42
C ASN A 113 -0.77 11.97 1.13
N LEU A 114 -1.27 12.54 0.05
CA LEU A 114 -1.35 11.90 -1.26
C LEU A 114 0.03 11.88 -1.92
N SER A 115 0.42 10.72 -2.45
CA SER A 115 1.72 10.58 -3.12
C SER A 115 1.80 11.41 -4.40
N ARG A 116 2.79 12.27 -4.48
CA ARG A 116 3.20 13.00 -5.69
C ARG A 116 4.33 12.29 -6.45
N GLY A 117 4.69 11.09 -6.01
CA GLY A 117 5.83 10.35 -6.55
C GLY A 117 7.15 10.74 -5.89
N GLY A 118 8.17 9.87 -6.08
CA GLY A 118 9.51 10.11 -5.57
C GLY A 118 9.84 9.41 -4.26
N GLN A 119 10.83 9.91 -3.55
CA GLN A 119 11.37 9.30 -2.34
C GLN A 119 10.50 9.56 -1.11
N TYR A 120 10.18 8.49 -0.39
CA TYR A 120 9.48 8.51 0.88
C TYR A 120 10.16 7.56 1.86
N PRO A 121 10.19 7.85 3.17
CA PRO A 121 10.86 7.01 4.17
C PRO A 121 10.00 5.79 4.54
N VAL A 122 9.48 5.07 3.54
CA VAL A 122 8.55 3.96 3.77
C VAL A 122 9.27 2.68 4.15
N GLN A 123 8.78 2.03 5.19
CA GLN A 123 9.21 0.73 5.68
C GLN A 123 8.05 -0.25 5.83
N TYR A 124 6.82 0.27 5.78
CA TYR A 124 5.58 -0.50 5.88
C TYR A 124 4.67 -0.19 4.70
N ALA A 125 4.00 -1.21 4.21
CA ALA A 125 2.96 -1.07 3.20
C ALA A 125 1.67 -1.71 3.74
N LEU A 126 0.65 -0.88 3.92
CA LEU A 126 -0.71 -1.29 4.24
C LEU A 126 -1.52 -1.26 2.95
N ARG A 127 -2.05 -2.39 2.55
CA ARG A 127 -2.78 -2.51 1.30
C ARG A 127 -4.21 -3.00 1.52
N LEU A 128 -5.15 -2.38 0.85
CA LEU A 128 -6.54 -2.81 0.76
C LEU A 128 -6.83 -3.42 -0.61
N GLY A 129 -7.37 -4.62 -0.61
CA GLY A 129 -8.03 -5.22 -1.77
C GLY A 129 -9.51 -5.42 -1.46
N ALA A 130 -10.37 -4.97 -2.34
CA ALA A 130 -11.81 -5.20 -2.24
C ALA A 130 -12.35 -5.80 -3.54
N GLY A 131 -13.37 -6.61 -3.42
CA GLY A 131 -14.03 -7.27 -4.54
C GLY A 131 -15.54 -7.11 -4.50
N PHE A 132 -16.19 -7.48 -5.57
CA PHE A 132 -17.66 -7.52 -5.62
C PHE A 132 -18.22 -8.44 -4.55
N GLY A 133 -19.35 -8.06 -3.97
CA GLY A 133 -19.96 -8.80 -2.86
C GLY A 133 -19.36 -8.47 -1.49
N SER A 134 -18.77 -7.29 -1.35
CA SER A 134 -18.19 -6.78 -0.09
C SER A 134 -17.05 -7.65 0.48
N GLN A 135 -16.33 -8.33 -0.38
CA GLN A 135 -15.11 -9.03 0.02
C GLN A 135 -13.99 -8.02 0.25
N ILE A 136 -13.33 -8.11 1.39
CA ILE A 136 -12.23 -7.22 1.77
C ILE A 136 -11.07 -8.06 2.28
N ALA A 137 -9.89 -7.78 1.76
CA ALA A 137 -8.63 -8.30 2.25
C ALA A 137 -7.65 -7.15 2.49
N MET A 138 -6.92 -7.23 3.59
CA MET A 138 -5.84 -6.28 3.89
C MET A 138 -4.56 -7.01 4.22
N THR A 139 -3.44 -6.42 3.82
CA THR A 139 -2.11 -6.88 4.19
C THR A 139 -1.31 -5.74 4.80
N LEU A 140 -0.50 -6.06 5.79
CA LEU A 140 0.55 -5.18 6.30
C LEU A 140 1.89 -5.87 6.05
N THR A 141 2.68 -5.30 5.17
CA THR A 141 4.02 -5.78 4.81
C THR A 141 5.06 -4.87 5.44
N ARG A 142 6.12 -5.45 6.00
CA ARG A 142 7.25 -4.71 6.56
C ARG A 142 8.52 -5.04 5.79
N GLN A 143 9.31 -4.02 5.46
CA GLN A 143 10.67 -4.20 5.01
C GLN A 143 11.51 -4.77 6.16
N ILE A 144 12.17 -5.88 5.92
CA ILE A 144 13.14 -6.40 6.87
C ILE A 144 14.51 -5.98 6.37
N ALA A 145 15.21 -5.15 7.14
CA ALA A 145 16.59 -4.81 6.86
C ALA A 145 17.39 -6.11 6.79
N GLY A 146 17.86 -6.45 5.60
CA GLY A 146 18.65 -7.64 5.34
C GLY A 146 20.08 -7.26 5.05
N VAL A 147 21.00 -8.05 5.55
CA VAL A 147 22.41 -7.96 5.20
C VAL A 147 22.62 -8.76 3.92
N GLY A 148 22.75 -8.08 2.78
CA GLY A 148 23.12 -8.69 1.50
C GLY A 148 21.95 -9.29 0.70
N GLU A 149 22.30 -9.84 -0.45
CA GLU A 149 21.35 -10.55 -1.32
C GLU A 149 20.87 -11.83 -0.64
N ARG A 150 19.54 -11.95 -0.50
CA ARG A 150 18.91 -13.18 0.04
C ARG A 150 18.92 -14.34 -0.94
N ILE A 151 19.28 -14.07 -2.18
CA ILE A 151 19.32 -15.05 -3.26
C ILE A 151 20.79 -15.41 -3.50
N ASP A 152 21.13 -16.67 -3.32
CA ASP A 152 22.37 -17.20 -3.85
C ASP A 152 22.28 -17.22 -5.38
N ARG A 153 22.98 -16.28 -6.03
CA ARG A 153 22.94 -16.11 -7.48
C ARG A 153 23.37 -17.37 -8.23
N THR A 154 24.32 -18.11 -7.71
CA THR A 154 24.82 -19.33 -8.34
C THR A 154 23.76 -20.41 -8.33
N VAL A 155 23.13 -20.63 -7.19
CA VAL A 155 22.03 -21.59 -7.04
C VAL A 155 20.83 -21.19 -7.87
N HIS A 156 20.44 -19.91 -7.81
CA HIS A 156 19.33 -19.39 -8.58
C HIS A 156 19.54 -19.53 -10.10
N ASN A 157 20.72 -19.14 -10.61
CA ASN A 157 21.00 -19.21 -12.04
C ASN A 157 21.01 -20.66 -12.55
N ARG A 158 21.56 -21.60 -11.75
CA ARG A 158 21.48 -23.02 -12.07
C ARG A 158 20.05 -23.48 -12.14
N TRP A 159 19.24 -23.17 -11.12
CA TRP A 159 17.82 -23.52 -11.12
C TRP A 159 17.07 -22.94 -12.32
N VAL A 160 17.33 -21.67 -12.67
CA VAL A 160 16.73 -21.05 -13.85
C VAL A 160 17.14 -21.76 -15.13
N ALA A 161 18.41 -22.12 -15.29
CA ALA A 161 18.90 -22.87 -16.45
C ALA A 161 18.23 -24.25 -16.55
N ASP A 162 18.17 -24.99 -15.43
CA ASP A 162 17.50 -26.30 -15.36
C ASP A 162 16.01 -26.19 -15.75
N VAL A 163 15.30 -25.20 -15.24
CA VAL A 163 13.85 -25.00 -15.53
C VAL A 163 13.63 -24.55 -16.99
N ALA A 164 14.54 -23.73 -17.52
CA ALA A 164 14.45 -23.25 -18.90
C ALA A 164 15.00 -24.24 -19.94
N GLY A 165 15.64 -25.32 -19.50
CA GLY A 165 16.26 -26.31 -20.36
C GLY A 165 17.49 -25.80 -21.13
N TYR A 166 18.23 -24.85 -20.54
CA TYR A 166 19.51 -24.39 -21.03
C TYR A 166 20.63 -25.10 -20.28
N ASP A 167 21.58 -25.65 -21.02
CA ASP A 167 22.82 -26.22 -20.50
C ASP A 167 23.83 -25.12 -20.09
#